data_6ab2d5b56c35ba3c0ee5927dbd99633f
#
_entry.id   6ab2d5b56c35ba3c0ee5927dbd99633f
#
_cell.length_a   1.000
_cell.length_b   1.000
_cell.length_c   1.000
_cell.angle_alpha   90.00
_cell.angle_beta   90.00
_cell.angle_gamma   90.00
#
_symmetry.space_group_name_H-M   'P 1'
#
loop_
_entity.id
_entity.type
_entity.pdbx_description
1 polymer ?
#
loop_
_entity_poly.entity_id
_entity_poly.type
_entity_poly.pdbx_seq_one_letter_code
_entity_poly.pdbx_strand_id
1 'polypeptide(L)'
;AATDVGVAVVEVLRVFTNPGDSILLSSPVYQNFYNWINETKLNLVDVPFERTGNESANPWVINWDGIEKAYASGLKVHILCSPHNPLGRMYTKEELLRIVALAKRYDVLVISDEIHAPLTFKGNTFVPMLSLGNDAESVSVTVTAASKGWNIAGLKCAIIVSQNEAINSRLATMPMAVHYRASLLGAFATAIAFSEGEIWLDSVIENLDHNRHMLKDLLNSQLPSVRYHIPDNSYLAWLDLEKLNLGADPAA
;
A
#
# COMPACT_ATOMS: atom_id res chain seq x y z
N ALA A 1 13.42 -1.29 12.82
CA ALA A 1 12.17 -2.02 13.08
C ALA A 1 11.15 -1.13 13.78
N ALA A 2 9.87 -1.44 13.62
CA ALA A 2 8.75 -0.83 14.33
C ALA A 2 7.75 -1.92 14.76
N THR A 3 6.77 -1.58 15.61
CA THR A 3 5.77 -2.57 16.09
C THR A 3 4.84 -3.05 14.98
N ASP A 4 4.44 -2.17 14.08
CA ASP A 4 3.61 -2.48 12.92
C ASP A 4 3.79 -1.40 11.84
N VAL A 5 3.22 -1.65 10.66
CA VAL A 5 3.35 -0.72 9.53
C VAL A 5 2.70 0.63 9.83
N GLY A 6 1.62 0.66 10.62
CA GLY A 6 0.99 1.93 11.01
C GLY A 6 1.93 2.82 11.81
N VAL A 7 2.59 2.26 12.84
CA VAL A 7 3.62 2.97 13.59
C VAL A 7 4.79 3.37 12.69
N ALA A 8 5.22 2.46 11.79
CA ALA A 8 6.30 2.78 10.85
C ALA A 8 5.96 3.99 9.97
N VAL A 9 4.77 4.02 9.35
CA VAL A 9 4.32 5.15 8.52
C VAL A 9 4.22 6.43 9.33
N VAL A 10 3.57 6.40 10.50
CA VAL A 10 3.41 7.59 11.37
C VAL A 10 4.77 8.18 11.76
N GLU A 11 5.73 7.32 12.13
CA GLU A 11 7.06 7.81 12.54
C GLU A 11 7.89 8.30 11.35
N VAL A 12 7.76 7.69 10.17
CA VAL A 12 8.36 8.24 8.94
C VAL A 12 7.76 9.61 8.63
N LEU A 13 6.43 9.77 8.71
CA LEU A 13 5.77 11.05 8.52
C LEU A 13 6.32 12.10 9.50
N ARG A 14 6.43 11.79 10.80
CA ARG A 14 6.98 12.72 11.82
C ARG A 14 8.41 13.16 11.55
N VAL A 15 9.21 12.30 10.94
CA VAL A 15 10.60 12.61 10.58
C VAL A 15 10.69 13.50 9.34
N PHE A 16 9.78 13.31 8.37
CA PHE A 16 9.89 13.95 7.06
C PHE A 16 8.92 15.10 6.82
N THR A 17 7.99 15.36 7.75
CA THR A 17 7.01 16.43 7.64
C THR A 17 6.88 17.23 8.92
N ASN A 18 6.24 18.39 8.82
CA ASN A 18 5.80 19.21 9.94
C ASN A 18 4.26 19.27 9.96
N PRO A 19 3.63 19.50 11.13
CA PRO A 19 2.19 19.77 11.18
C PRO A 19 1.79 20.87 10.19
N GLY A 20 0.74 20.59 9.39
CA GLY A 20 0.27 21.51 8.35
C GLY A 20 0.85 21.23 6.95
N ASP A 21 1.90 20.41 6.82
CA ASP A 21 2.37 19.97 5.51
C ASP A 21 1.31 19.12 4.81
N SER A 22 1.32 19.13 3.48
CA SER A 22 0.38 18.35 2.67
C SER A 22 1.00 17.02 2.22
N ILE A 23 0.17 15.98 2.21
CA ILE A 23 0.52 14.65 1.71
C ILE A 23 -0.54 14.11 0.78
N LEU A 24 -0.14 13.21 -0.13
CA LEU A 24 -1.03 12.61 -1.13
C LEU A 24 -1.42 11.19 -0.74
N LEU A 25 -2.71 10.87 -0.93
CA LEU A 25 -3.25 9.52 -1.08
C LEU A 25 -4.01 9.42 -2.40
N SER A 26 -4.20 8.19 -2.88
CA SER A 26 -5.07 7.87 -4.02
C SER A 26 -6.21 6.96 -3.56
N SER A 27 -7.40 7.52 -3.38
CA SER A 27 -8.60 6.77 -2.98
C SER A 27 -9.21 5.96 -4.15
N PRO A 28 -10.00 4.88 -3.84
CA PRO A 28 -10.23 4.31 -2.54
C PRO A 28 -8.96 3.63 -1.99
N VAL A 29 -8.64 3.84 -0.73
CA VAL A 29 -7.42 3.34 -0.11
C VAL A 29 -7.67 2.91 1.33
N TYR A 30 -6.74 2.18 1.93
CA TYR A 30 -6.82 1.70 3.30
C TYR A 30 -7.17 2.82 4.28
N GLN A 31 -8.29 2.64 4.99
CA GLN A 31 -8.89 3.70 5.82
C GLN A 31 -7.98 4.24 6.92
N ASN A 32 -7.06 3.43 7.48
CA ASN A 32 -6.20 3.92 8.56
C ASN A 32 -5.16 4.95 8.10
N PHE A 33 -4.87 5.09 6.80
CA PHE A 33 -4.04 6.19 6.32
C PHE A 33 -4.65 7.55 6.68
N TYR A 34 -5.97 7.70 6.59
CA TYR A 34 -6.66 8.93 7.00
C TYR A 34 -6.48 9.21 8.49
N ASN A 35 -6.54 8.17 9.34
CA ASN A 35 -6.32 8.30 10.78
C ASN A 35 -4.89 8.72 11.09
N TRP A 36 -3.89 8.15 10.39
CA TRP A 36 -2.48 8.49 10.58
C TRP A 36 -2.14 9.91 10.12
N ILE A 37 -2.78 10.38 9.05
CA ILE A 37 -2.69 11.77 8.58
C ILE A 37 -3.24 12.72 9.65
N ASN A 38 -4.41 12.43 10.19
CA ASN A 38 -5.01 13.22 11.25
C ASN A 38 -4.15 13.23 12.53
N GLU A 39 -3.62 12.07 12.94
CA GLU A 39 -2.72 11.95 14.10
C GLU A 39 -1.47 12.81 13.95
N THR A 40 -0.90 12.86 12.75
CA THR A 40 0.29 13.65 12.44
C THR A 40 -0.01 15.12 12.12
N LYS A 41 -1.29 15.52 12.12
CA LYS A 41 -1.76 16.89 11.84
C LYS A 41 -1.35 17.38 10.44
N LEU A 42 -1.37 16.47 9.47
CA LEU A 42 -1.07 16.76 8.08
C LEU A 42 -2.34 17.05 7.28
N ASN A 43 -2.19 17.74 6.16
CA ASN A 43 -3.28 18.04 5.23
C ASN A 43 -3.34 16.96 4.14
N LEU A 44 -4.50 16.34 3.98
CA LEU A 44 -4.72 15.37 2.92
C LEU A 44 -4.96 16.06 1.58
N VAL A 45 -4.23 15.64 0.57
CA VAL A 45 -4.53 15.85 -0.86
C VAL A 45 -4.94 14.49 -1.43
N ASP A 46 -6.24 14.29 -1.64
CA ASP A 46 -6.73 13.05 -2.26
C ASP A 46 -6.75 13.19 -3.78
N VAL A 47 -6.08 12.26 -4.46
CA VAL A 47 -6.10 12.13 -5.92
C VAL A 47 -6.66 10.75 -6.26
N PRO A 48 -8.00 10.64 -6.40
CA PRO A 48 -8.64 9.35 -6.62
C PRO A 48 -8.15 8.66 -7.89
N PHE A 49 -8.14 7.32 -7.87
CA PHE A 49 -8.07 6.56 -9.10
C PHE A 49 -9.24 6.91 -10.02
N GLU A 50 -8.97 6.94 -11.30
CA GLU A 50 -10.01 7.03 -12.31
C GLU A 50 -10.53 5.62 -12.63
N ARG A 51 -11.80 5.54 -13.02
CA ARG A 51 -12.41 4.28 -13.39
C ARG A 51 -12.61 4.22 -14.89
N THR A 52 -12.04 3.21 -15.54
CA THR A 52 -12.35 2.93 -16.94
C THR A 52 -13.64 2.14 -17.04
N GLY A 53 -14.42 2.36 -18.11
CA GLY A 53 -15.62 1.53 -18.40
C GLY A 53 -15.28 0.12 -18.91
N ASN A 54 -14.01 -0.25 -18.99
CA ASN A 54 -13.58 -1.54 -19.50
C ASN A 54 -13.55 -2.59 -18.39
N GLU A 55 -14.54 -3.47 -18.34
CA GLU A 55 -14.63 -4.53 -17.34
C GLU A 55 -13.69 -5.73 -17.62
N SER A 56 -13.09 -5.81 -18.80
CA SER A 56 -12.17 -6.90 -19.19
C SER A 56 -10.72 -6.67 -18.77
N ALA A 57 -10.38 -5.47 -18.32
CA ALA A 57 -9.06 -5.09 -17.77
C ALA A 57 -9.23 -4.55 -16.35
N ASN A 58 -8.11 -4.23 -15.67
CA ASN A 58 -8.19 -3.55 -14.37
C ASN A 58 -8.92 -2.21 -14.56
N PRO A 59 -10.09 -2.00 -13.92
CA PRO A 59 -10.90 -0.80 -14.13
C PRO A 59 -10.30 0.46 -13.50
N TRP A 60 -9.27 0.33 -12.68
CA TRP A 60 -8.68 1.40 -11.90
C TRP A 60 -7.39 1.90 -12.54
N VAL A 61 -7.38 3.13 -12.98
CA VAL A 61 -6.22 3.79 -13.59
C VAL A 61 -5.76 4.98 -12.76
N ILE A 62 -4.48 5.26 -12.82
CA ILE A 62 -3.86 6.36 -12.08
C ILE A 62 -4.24 7.68 -12.75
N ASN A 63 -4.75 8.62 -11.97
CA ASN A 63 -4.96 10.01 -12.40
C ASN A 63 -3.61 10.76 -12.41
N TRP A 64 -2.88 10.64 -13.51
CA TRP A 64 -1.54 11.21 -13.65
C TRP A 64 -1.51 12.72 -13.56
N ASP A 65 -2.49 13.39 -14.16
CA ASP A 65 -2.59 14.85 -14.16
C ASP A 65 -2.88 15.37 -12.75
N GLY A 66 -3.75 14.65 -12.01
CA GLY A 66 -4.03 14.93 -10.61
C GLY A 66 -2.79 14.77 -9.73
N ILE A 67 -2.02 13.67 -9.89
CA ILE A 67 -0.78 13.44 -9.14
C ILE A 67 0.26 14.52 -9.44
N GLU A 68 0.52 14.83 -10.73
CA GLU A 68 1.51 15.84 -11.09
C GLU A 68 1.12 17.23 -10.58
N LYS A 69 -0.17 17.60 -10.68
CA LYS A 69 -0.70 18.86 -10.13
C LYS A 69 -0.53 18.92 -8.60
N ALA A 70 -0.81 17.81 -7.90
CA ALA A 70 -0.64 17.73 -6.45
C ALA A 70 0.85 17.87 -6.06
N TYR A 71 1.75 17.20 -6.77
CA TYR A 71 3.19 17.32 -6.53
C TYR A 71 3.69 18.76 -6.79
N ALA A 72 3.25 19.38 -7.87
CA ALA A 72 3.59 20.76 -8.20
C ALA A 72 3.07 21.79 -7.18
N SER A 73 2.09 21.45 -6.35
CA SER A 73 1.60 22.32 -5.27
C SER A 73 2.52 22.38 -4.05
N GLY A 74 3.61 21.57 -4.03
CA GLY A 74 4.61 21.57 -2.97
C GLY A 74 4.30 20.64 -1.80
N LEU A 75 3.46 19.61 -2.01
CA LEU A 75 3.26 18.56 -1.01
C LEU A 75 4.58 17.84 -0.67
N LYS A 76 4.67 17.26 0.52
CA LYS A 76 5.92 16.70 1.03
C LYS A 76 6.01 15.19 0.87
N VAL A 77 4.90 14.48 0.97
CA VAL A 77 4.90 13.02 1.00
C VAL A 77 3.76 12.46 0.15
N HIS A 78 4.04 11.39 -0.58
CA HIS A 78 3.03 10.52 -1.18
C HIS A 78 3.07 9.17 -0.46
N ILE A 79 1.99 8.77 0.20
CA ILE A 79 1.86 7.40 0.73
C ILE A 79 1.30 6.53 -0.39
N LEU A 80 2.16 5.68 -0.93
CA LEU A 80 1.84 4.75 -2.01
C LEU A 80 1.53 3.37 -1.42
N CYS A 81 0.28 2.93 -1.52
CA CYS A 81 -0.14 1.59 -1.15
C CYS A 81 0.16 0.63 -2.32
N SER A 82 1.21 -0.16 -2.24
CA SER A 82 1.69 -1.00 -3.36
C SER A 82 2.07 -2.41 -2.90
N PRO A 83 1.28 -3.44 -3.17
CA PRO A 83 -0.01 -3.49 -3.90
C PRO A 83 -1.13 -2.72 -3.22
N HIS A 84 -2.09 -2.24 -4.03
CA HIS A 84 -3.09 -1.28 -3.56
C HIS A 84 -4.27 -1.93 -2.83
N ASN A 85 -4.41 -1.62 -1.55
CA ASN A 85 -5.56 -2.00 -0.73
C ASN A 85 -6.61 -0.87 -0.73
N PRO A 86 -7.90 -1.10 -1.07
CA PRO A 86 -8.59 -2.40 -1.13
C PRO A 86 -8.73 -3.01 -2.54
N LEU A 87 -8.18 -2.37 -3.56
CA LEU A 87 -8.44 -2.73 -4.96
C LEU A 87 -7.74 -4.03 -5.41
N GLY A 88 -6.71 -4.48 -4.67
CA GLY A 88 -5.85 -5.58 -5.10
C GLY A 88 -5.10 -5.29 -6.40
N ARG A 89 -4.97 -4.00 -6.76
CA ARG A 89 -4.28 -3.53 -7.96
C ARG A 89 -2.78 -3.53 -7.74
N MET A 90 -2.05 -4.04 -8.73
CA MET A 90 -0.59 -3.94 -8.76
C MET A 90 -0.15 -2.79 -9.68
N TYR A 91 0.98 -2.17 -9.33
CA TYR A 91 1.59 -1.15 -10.16
C TYR A 91 2.56 -1.79 -11.13
N THR A 92 2.57 -1.35 -12.39
CA THR A 92 3.60 -1.76 -13.35
C THR A 92 4.91 -1.05 -13.04
N LYS A 93 6.01 -1.61 -13.57
CA LYS A 93 7.33 -0.98 -13.45
C LYS A 93 7.33 0.45 -14.03
N GLU A 94 6.66 0.65 -15.16
CA GLU A 94 6.56 1.93 -15.85
C GLU A 94 5.80 2.96 -15.03
N GLU A 95 4.71 2.54 -14.38
CA GLU A 95 3.93 3.41 -13.47
C GLU A 95 4.77 3.84 -12.26
N LEU A 96 5.49 2.90 -11.64
CA LEU A 96 6.37 3.21 -10.51
C LEU A 96 7.53 4.12 -10.92
N LEU A 97 8.16 3.88 -12.08
CA LEU A 97 9.22 4.76 -12.61
C LEU A 97 8.69 6.17 -12.89
N ARG A 98 7.44 6.31 -13.37
CA ARG A 98 6.82 7.62 -13.54
C ARG A 98 6.59 8.33 -12.21
N ILE A 99 6.12 7.61 -11.18
CA ILE A 99 5.99 8.15 -9.82
C ILE A 99 7.36 8.63 -9.31
N VAL A 100 8.41 7.82 -9.46
CA VAL A 100 9.77 8.18 -9.05
C VAL A 100 10.27 9.43 -9.77
N ALA A 101 10.07 9.51 -11.09
CA ALA A 101 10.49 10.67 -11.87
C ALA A 101 9.77 11.96 -11.43
N LEU A 102 8.48 11.90 -11.16
CA LEU A 102 7.71 13.01 -10.61
C LEU A 102 8.18 13.36 -9.19
N ALA A 103 8.37 12.37 -8.32
CA ALA A 103 8.84 12.56 -6.95
C ALA A 103 10.20 13.27 -6.91
N LYS A 104 11.12 12.85 -7.77
CA LYS A 104 12.43 13.49 -7.91
C LYS A 104 12.32 14.94 -8.43
N ARG A 105 11.46 15.17 -9.42
CA ARG A 105 11.26 16.51 -10.01
C ARG A 105 10.69 17.52 -9.03
N TYR A 106 9.80 17.10 -8.16
CA TYR A 106 9.07 17.98 -7.24
C TYR A 106 9.50 17.87 -5.77
N ASP A 107 10.58 17.15 -5.48
CA ASP A 107 11.12 16.93 -4.13
C ASP A 107 10.08 16.34 -3.16
N VAL A 108 9.41 15.27 -3.59
CA VAL A 108 8.40 14.54 -2.82
C VAL A 108 8.98 13.22 -2.33
N LEU A 109 8.83 12.91 -1.04
CA LEU A 109 9.16 11.59 -0.51
C LEU A 109 8.00 10.61 -0.80
N VAL A 110 8.30 9.44 -1.34
CA VAL A 110 7.35 8.34 -1.49
C VAL A 110 7.52 7.34 -0.35
N ILE A 111 6.48 7.15 0.46
CA ILE A 111 6.40 6.05 1.41
C ILE A 111 5.67 4.91 0.72
N SER A 112 6.41 3.86 0.29
CA SER A 112 5.83 2.68 -0.33
C SER A 112 5.42 1.68 0.74
N ASP A 113 4.12 1.52 0.98
CA ASP A 113 3.58 0.47 1.84
C ASP A 113 3.44 -0.82 1.05
N GLU A 114 4.37 -1.75 1.29
CA GLU A 114 4.50 -3.02 0.56
C GLU A 114 4.03 -4.23 1.40
N ILE A 115 3.23 -4.01 2.43
CA ILE A 115 2.78 -5.06 3.35
C ILE A 115 1.98 -6.18 2.65
N HIS A 116 1.32 -5.88 1.52
CA HIS A 116 0.56 -6.87 0.74
C HIS A 116 1.40 -7.57 -0.34
N ALA A 117 2.65 -7.19 -0.56
CA ALA A 117 3.50 -7.76 -1.60
C ALA A 117 3.60 -9.30 -1.57
N PRO A 118 3.74 -9.98 -0.41
CA PRO A 118 3.79 -11.44 -0.36
C PRO A 118 2.52 -12.14 -0.85
N LEU A 119 1.37 -11.44 -0.91
CA LEU A 119 0.07 -12.00 -1.32
C LEU A 119 -0.19 -11.83 -2.83
N THR A 120 0.85 -11.73 -3.64
CA THR A 120 0.74 -11.62 -5.10
C THR A 120 0.34 -12.97 -5.71
N PHE A 121 -0.74 -12.99 -6.48
CA PHE A 121 -1.22 -14.21 -7.14
C PHE A 121 -0.30 -14.65 -8.28
N LYS A 122 -0.23 -15.97 -8.52
CA LYS A 122 0.54 -16.56 -9.61
C LYS A 122 0.17 -15.92 -10.97
N GLY A 123 1.17 -15.66 -11.79
CA GLY A 123 0.99 -14.95 -13.06
C GLY A 123 1.19 -13.43 -12.98
N ASN A 124 1.21 -12.86 -11.80
CA ASN A 124 1.54 -11.45 -11.57
C ASN A 124 2.95 -11.31 -10.99
N THR A 125 3.57 -10.16 -11.19
CA THR A 125 4.91 -9.86 -10.67
C THR A 125 4.86 -8.57 -9.86
N PHE A 126 5.16 -8.66 -8.57
CA PHE A 126 5.35 -7.50 -7.73
C PHE A 126 6.69 -6.82 -8.03
N VAL A 127 6.68 -5.50 -8.14
CA VAL A 127 7.90 -4.70 -8.35
C VAL A 127 8.16 -3.89 -7.08
N PRO A 128 9.19 -4.24 -6.28
CA PRO A 128 9.57 -3.46 -5.10
C PRO A 128 10.04 -2.06 -5.50
N MET A 129 9.60 -1.01 -4.78
CA MET A 129 9.97 0.37 -5.09
C MET A 129 11.50 0.57 -5.12
N LEU A 130 12.21 0.05 -4.13
CA LEU A 130 13.66 0.19 -4.03
C LEU A 130 14.45 -0.63 -5.08
N SER A 131 13.81 -1.54 -5.82
CA SER A 131 14.45 -2.26 -6.93
C SER A 131 14.57 -1.45 -8.22
N LEU A 132 13.99 -0.26 -8.27
CA LEU A 132 13.96 0.59 -9.47
C LEU A 132 15.23 1.41 -9.66
N GLY A 133 16.22 1.28 -8.78
CA GLY A 133 17.55 1.90 -8.88
C GLY A 133 17.67 3.23 -8.16
N ASN A 134 18.80 3.88 -8.35
CA ASN A 134 19.26 5.03 -7.54
C ASN A 134 18.26 6.18 -7.43
N ASP A 135 17.48 6.44 -8.48
CA ASP A 135 16.48 7.51 -8.46
C ASP A 135 15.35 7.18 -7.48
N ALA A 136 14.87 5.94 -7.47
CA ALA A 136 13.86 5.48 -6.51
C ALA A 136 14.42 5.48 -5.08
N GLU A 137 15.66 5.01 -4.90
CA GLU A 137 16.35 5.01 -3.62
C GLU A 137 16.46 6.43 -3.04
N SER A 138 16.67 7.45 -3.89
CA SER A 138 16.85 8.84 -3.47
C SER A 138 15.58 9.53 -3.00
N VAL A 139 14.40 9.02 -3.36
CA VAL A 139 13.10 9.65 -3.09
C VAL A 139 12.11 8.74 -2.36
N SER A 140 12.51 7.53 -1.94
CA SER A 140 11.55 6.62 -1.32
C SER A 140 12.04 5.90 -0.08
N VAL A 141 11.06 5.53 0.74
CA VAL A 141 11.17 4.63 1.89
C VAL A 141 10.14 3.54 1.72
N THR A 142 10.54 2.28 1.86
CA THR A 142 9.60 1.15 1.89
C THR A 142 9.26 0.78 3.33
N VAL A 143 7.99 0.51 3.59
CA VAL A 143 7.51 -0.10 4.83
C VAL A 143 6.85 -1.43 4.52
N THR A 144 7.19 -2.47 5.29
CA THR A 144 6.64 -3.81 5.08
C THR A 144 6.63 -4.62 6.37
N ALA A 145 5.95 -5.75 6.36
CA ALA A 145 5.90 -6.72 7.45
C ALA A 145 5.46 -8.10 6.96
N ALA A 146 5.85 -9.16 7.65
CA ALA A 146 5.34 -10.51 7.41
C ALA A 146 3.86 -10.70 7.86
N SER A 147 3.29 -9.72 8.54
CA SER A 147 2.02 -9.81 9.24
C SER A 147 0.82 -10.17 8.36
N LYS A 148 0.78 -9.75 7.10
CA LYS A 148 -0.31 -10.05 6.16
C LYS A 148 -0.08 -11.36 5.41
N GLY A 149 1.11 -11.56 4.85
CA GLY A 149 1.46 -12.77 4.11
C GLY A 149 1.35 -14.04 4.96
N TRP A 150 1.79 -13.98 6.21
CA TRP A 150 1.85 -15.15 7.11
C TRP A 150 0.90 -15.10 8.31
N ASN A 151 -0.05 -14.15 8.29
CA ASN A 151 -1.08 -14.03 9.33
C ASN A 151 -0.52 -13.89 10.77
N ILE A 152 0.56 -13.15 10.93
CA ILE A 152 1.26 -12.96 12.23
C ILE A 152 1.20 -11.52 12.75
N ALA A 153 0.14 -10.77 12.42
CA ALA A 153 -0.01 -9.37 12.83
C ALA A 153 0.06 -9.15 14.35
N GLY A 154 -0.37 -10.13 15.14
CA GLY A 154 -0.30 -10.09 16.59
C GLY A 154 1.12 -10.10 17.16
N LEU A 155 2.12 -10.54 16.39
CA LEU A 155 3.52 -10.61 16.83
C LEU A 155 4.27 -9.26 16.74
N LYS A 156 3.66 -8.22 16.16
CA LYS A 156 4.12 -6.82 16.26
C LYS A 156 5.57 -6.59 15.82
N CYS A 157 5.84 -6.82 14.54
CA CYS A 157 7.11 -6.45 13.89
C CYS A 157 6.85 -5.95 12.47
N ALA A 158 7.38 -4.77 12.17
CA ALA A 158 7.44 -4.18 10.83
C ALA A 158 8.85 -3.67 10.55
N ILE A 159 9.15 -3.46 9.27
CA ILE A 159 10.46 -3.06 8.77
C ILE A 159 10.30 -1.78 7.98
N ILE A 160 11.18 -0.81 8.24
CA ILE A 160 11.39 0.40 7.43
C ILE A 160 12.69 0.19 6.68
N VAL A 161 12.67 0.32 5.36
CA VAL A 161 13.82 0.09 4.49
C VAL A 161 14.11 1.34 3.67
N SER A 162 15.38 1.73 3.64
CA SER A 162 15.92 2.76 2.74
C SER A 162 17.34 2.40 2.35
N GLN A 163 17.74 2.73 1.15
CA GLN A 163 19.10 2.55 0.62
C GLN A 163 19.85 3.89 0.47
N ASN A 164 19.19 5.01 0.76
CA ASN A 164 19.77 6.35 0.65
C ASN A 164 20.34 6.83 1.99
N GLU A 165 21.59 7.28 2.00
CA GLU A 165 22.29 7.71 3.20
C GLU A 165 21.63 8.94 3.87
N ALA A 166 21.18 9.91 3.10
CA ALA A 166 20.51 11.10 3.63
C ALA A 166 19.16 10.76 4.27
N ILE A 167 18.39 9.87 3.64
CA ILE A 167 17.15 9.36 4.21
C ILE A 167 17.44 8.55 5.48
N ASN A 168 18.45 7.68 5.47
CA ASN A 168 18.83 6.88 6.64
C ASN A 168 19.26 7.76 7.82
N SER A 169 20.01 8.83 7.55
CA SER A 169 20.42 9.80 8.59
C SER A 169 19.22 10.48 9.24
N ARG A 170 18.18 10.79 8.46
CA ARG A 170 16.91 11.31 9.00
C ARG A 170 16.14 10.25 9.77
N LEU A 171 16.00 9.04 9.24
CA LEU A 171 15.34 7.92 9.92
C LEU A 171 16.01 7.59 11.27
N ALA A 172 17.32 7.76 11.38
CA ALA A 172 18.07 7.57 12.64
C ALA A 172 17.67 8.56 13.75
N THR A 173 16.98 9.66 13.42
CA THR A 173 16.46 10.61 14.44
C THR A 173 15.14 10.14 15.07
N MET A 174 14.55 9.04 14.61
CA MET A 174 13.35 8.47 15.24
C MET A 174 13.60 8.17 16.72
N PRO A 175 12.57 8.35 17.57
CA PRO A 175 12.68 7.99 18.98
C PRO A 175 13.11 6.53 19.15
N MET A 176 14.11 6.27 19.99
CA MET A 176 14.58 4.89 20.26
C MET A 176 13.46 3.95 20.69
N ALA A 177 12.41 4.48 21.35
CA ALA A 177 11.24 3.71 21.75
C ALA A 177 10.52 3.02 20.58
N VAL A 178 10.60 3.56 19.37
CA VAL A 178 10.01 2.94 18.15
C VAL A 178 10.68 1.57 17.89
N HIS A 179 12.01 1.54 18.02
CA HIS A 179 12.79 0.33 17.78
C HIS A 179 12.62 -0.71 18.89
N TYR A 180 12.70 -0.26 20.16
CA TYR A 180 12.62 -1.16 21.32
C TYR A 180 11.23 -1.77 21.55
N ARG A 181 10.18 -1.17 21.02
CA ARG A 181 8.81 -1.67 21.13
C ARG A 181 8.47 -2.74 20.10
N ALA A 182 9.29 -2.92 19.07
CA ALA A 182 9.14 -4.07 18.17
C ALA A 182 9.34 -5.36 18.97
N SER A 183 8.45 -6.33 18.76
CA SER A 183 8.51 -7.60 19.49
C SER A 183 9.72 -8.43 19.04
N LEU A 184 10.52 -8.91 19.99
CA LEU A 184 11.61 -9.84 19.71
C LEU A 184 11.11 -11.13 19.04
N LEU A 185 10.02 -11.71 19.56
CA LEU A 185 9.38 -12.87 18.94
C LEU A 185 8.84 -12.56 17.55
N GLY A 186 8.30 -11.35 17.36
CA GLY A 186 7.86 -10.87 16.06
C GLY A 186 9.01 -10.73 15.06
N ALA A 187 10.18 -10.27 15.50
CA ALA A 187 11.36 -10.17 14.65
C ALA A 187 11.86 -11.56 14.20
N PHE A 188 11.94 -12.53 15.12
CA PHE A 188 12.26 -13.92 14.76
C PHE A 188 11.24 -14.54 13.82
N ALA A 189 9.95 -14.38 14.12
CA ALA A 189 8.88 -14.91 13.26
C ALA A 189 8.90 -14.25 11.87
N THR A 190 9.19 -12.95 11.79
CA THR A 190 9.33 -12.24 10.52
C THR A 190 10.51 -12.79 9.70
N ALA A 191 11.66 -13.00 10.34
CA ALA A 191 12.84 -13.58 9.67
C ALA A 191 12.53 -14.97 9.12
N ILE A 192 11.95 -15.86 9.94
CA ILE A 192 11.56 -17.22 9.53
C ILE A 192 10.50 -17.17 8.42
N ALA A 193 9.49 -16.31 8.53
CA ALA A 193 8.45 -16.18 7.52
C ALA A 193 9.03 -15.87 6.14
N PHE A 194 9.92 -14.88 6.05
CA PHE A 194 10.54 -14.50 4.77
C PHE A 194 11.59 -15.51 4.27
N SER A 195 12.27 -16.26 5.15
CA SER A 195 13.32 -17.20 4.74
C SER A 195 12.83 -18.63 4.52
N GLU A 196 11.79 -19.07 5.24
CA GLU A 196 11.37 -20.47 5.29
C GLU A 196 9.85 -20.65 5.11
N GLY A 197 9.07 -19.57 5.13
CA GLY A 197 7.61 -19.60 5.10
C GLY A 197 6.96 -19.75 3.72
N GLU A 198 7.73 -19.97 2.64
CA GLU A 198 7.26 -19.98 1.26
C GLU A 198 6.19 -21.07 1.02
N ILE A 199 6.44 -22.30 1.46
CA ILE A 199 5.49 -23.43 1.24
C ILE A 199 4.13 -23.13 1.86
N TRP A 200 4.10 -22.56 3.07
CA TRP A 200 2.84 -22.18 3.72
C TRP A 200 2.15 -21.05 2.96
N LEU A 201 2.91 -20.04 2.55
CA LEU A 201 2.38 -18.89 1.81
C LEU A 201 1.81 -19.31 0.46
N ASP A 202 2.48 -20.19 -0.28
CA ASP A 202 2.00 -20.73 -1.55
C ASP A 202 0.66 -21.43 -1.40
N SER A 203 0.51 -22.24 -0.35
CA SER A 203 -0.76 -22.90 -0.03
C SER A 203 -1.88 -21.89 0.27
N VAL A 204 -1.57 -20.82 0.98
CA VAL A 204 -2.53 -19.74 1.24
C VAL A 204 -2.92 -19.03 -0.05
N ILE A 205 -1.94 -18.67 -0.90
CA ILE A 205 -2.19 -18.02 -2.19
C ILE A 205 -3.08 -18.88 -3.09
N GLU A 206 -2.85 -20.19 -3.15
CA GLU A 206 -3.68 -21.11 -3.94
C GLU A 206 -5.15 -21.14 -3.45
N ASN A 207 -5.37 -21.16 -2.15
CA ASN A 207 -6.71 -21.10 -1.57
C ASN A 207 -7.38 -19.74 -1.83
N LEU A 208 -6.65 -18.65 -1.70
CA LEU A 208 -7.15 -17.30 -1.99
C LEU A 208 -7.47 -17.14 -3.48
N ASP A 209 -6.65 -17.72 -4.35
CA ASP A 209 -6.89 -17.72 -5.81
C ASP A 209 -8.19 -18.44 -6.15
N HIS A 210 -8.42 -19.63 -5.58
CA HIS A 210 -9.68 -20.34 -5.71
C HIS A 210 -10.87 -19.48 -5.23
N ASN A 211 -10.75 -18.87 -4.05
CA ASN A 211 -11.83 -18.10 -3.43
C ASN A 211 -12.20 -16.84 -4.23
N ARG A 212 -11.23 -16.10 -4.79
CA ARG A 212 -11.52 -14.90 -5.60
C ARG A 212 -12.28 -15.23 -6.89
N HIS A 213 -11.99 -16.38 -7.51
CA HIS A 213 -12.72 -16.86 -8.69
C HIS A 213 -14.10 -17.39 -8.33
N MET A 214 -14.21 -18.19 -7.27
CA MET A 214 -15.50 -18.66 -6.74
C MET A 214 -16.42 -17.48 -6.39
N LEU A 215 -15.91 -16.43 -5.76
CA LEU A 215 -16.68 -15.22 -5.49
C LEU A 215 -17.21 -14.58 -6.77
N LYS A 216 -16.39 -14.50 -7.83
CA LYS A 216 -16.82 -13.98 -9.13
C LYS A 216 -17.99 -14.77 -9.71
N ASP A 217 -17.90 -16.10 -9.66
CA ASP A 217 -18.95 -16.99 -10.18
C ASP A 217 -20.24 -16.88 -9.37
N LEU A 218 -20.15 -16.81 -8.04
CA LEU A 218 -21.29 -16.58 -7.15
C LEU A 218 -21.97 -15.24 -7.42
N LEU A 219 -21.21 -14.16 -7.56
CA LEU A 219 -21.74 -12.84 -7.86
C LEU A 219 -22.43 -12.83 -9.24
N ASN A 220 -21.80 -13.41 -10.26
CA ASN A 220 -22.38 -13.49 -11.59
C ASN A 220 -23.72 -14.26 -11.60
N SER A 221 -23.83 -15.31 -10.79
CA SER A 221 -25.03 -16.17 -10.76
C SER A 221 -26.14 -15.63 -9.86
N GLN A 222 -25.81 -15.03 -8.72
CA GLN A 222 -26.78 -14.67 -7.67
C GLN A 222 -27.01 -13.16 -7.55
N LEU A 223 -26.00 -12.33 -7.88
CA LEU A 223 -26.06 -10.88 -7.76
C LEU A 223 -25.44 -10.19 -9.00
N PRO A 224 -26.00 -10.42 -10.22
CA PRO A 224 -25.38 -9.98 -11.48
C PRO A 224 -25.28 -8.45 -11.61
N SER A 225 -25.96 -7.69 -10.77
CA SER A 225 -25.84 -6.23 -10.70
C SER A 225 -24.60 -5.76 -9.93
N VAL A 226 -23.94 -6.62 -9.14
CA VAL A 226 -22.72 -6.29 -8.41
C VAL A 226 -21.54 -6.46 -9.35
N ARG A 227 -20.76 -5.39 -9.50
CA ARG A 227 -19.53 -5.44 -10.30
C ARG A 227 -18.36 -5.83 -9.40
N TYR A 228 -17.60 -6.82 -9.83
CA TYR A 228 -16.40 -7.29 -9.16
C TYR A 228 -15.30 -7.57 -10.18
N HIS A 229 -14.19 -6.86 -10.03
CA HIS A 229 -12.96 -7.15 -10.74
C HIS A 229 -12.12 -8.10 -9.87
N ILE A 230 -11.65 -9.22 -10.46
CA ILE A 230 -10.79 -10.17 -9.77
C ILE A 230 -9.44 -9.49 -9.48
N PRO A 231 -9.03 -9.34 -8.20
CA PRO A 231 -7.81 -8.62 -7.86
C PRO A 231 -6.54 -9.39 -8.25
N ASP A 232 -5.45 -8.67 -8.52
CA ASP A 232 -4.14 -9.25 -8.85
C ASP A 232 -3.36 -9.66 -7.59
N ASN A 233 -3.78 -9.15 -6.43
CA ASN A 233 -3.11 -9.32 -5.15
C ASN A 233 -4.10 -9.27 -3.99
N SER A 234 -3.68 -9.75 -2.82
CA SER A 234 -4.39 -9.62 -1.54
C SER A 234 -5.56 -10.62 -1.37
N TYR A 235 -6.09 -10.65 -0.17
CA TYR A 235 -7.29 -11.44 0.22
C TYR A 235 -8.55 -10.58 0.29
N LEU A 236 -8.51 -9.36 -0.27
CA LEU A 236 -9.62 -8.40 -0.23
C LEU A 236 -10.44 -8.50 -1.52
N ALA A 237 -11.74 -8.23 -1.40
CA ALA A 237 -12.65 -8.09 -2.51
C ALA A 237 -13.29 -6.70 -2.47
N TRP A 238 -13.12 -5.92 -3.56
CA TRP A 238 -13.78 -4.64 -3.73
C TRP A 238 -15.02 -4.82 -4.60
N LEU A 239 -16.19 -4.70 -3.99
CA LEU A 239 -17.48 -4.87 -4.65
C LEU A 239 -18.10 -3.51 -4.97
N ASP A 240 -18.45 -3.30 -6.22
CA ASP A 240 -19.19 -2.12 -6.62
C ASP A 240 -20.69 -2.40 -6.60
N LEU A 241 -21.37 -1.76 -5.67
CA LEU A 241 -22.78 -1.93 -5.38
C LEU A 241 -23.67 -0.81 -5.98
N GLU A 242 -23.09 0.09 -6.79
CA GLU A 242 -23.79 1.27 -7.35
C GLU A 242 -25.14 0.91 -7.99
N LYS A 243 -25.17 -0.17 -8.77
CA LYS A 243 -26.37 -0.62 -9.49
C LYS A 243 -27.48 -1.18 -8.58
N LEU A 244 -27.20 -1.41 -7.31
CA LEU A 244 -28.20 -1.88 -6.36
C LEU A 244 -29.09 -0.76 -5.79
N ASN A 245 -28.73 0.50 -6.00
CA ASN A 245 -29.48 1.68 -5.56
C ASN A 245 -29.81 1.64 -4.04
N LEU A 246 -28.84 1.29 -3.21
CA LEU A 246 -28.99 1.10 -1.76
C LEU A 246 -29.20 2.41 -0.97
N GLY A 247 -29.35 3.55 -1.65
CA GLY A 247 -29.51 4.87 -1.01
C GLY A 247 -28.17 5.54 -0.73
N ALA A 248 -28.24 6.68 -0.03
CA ALA A 248 -27.06 7.52 0.27
C ALA A 248 -26.17 6.95 1.38
N ASP A 249 -26.74 6.13 2.25
CA ASP A 249 -26.01 5.42 3.32
C ASP A 249 -26.37 3.93 3.31
N PRO A 250 -25.65 3.13 2.51
CA PRO A 250 -25.95 1.70 2.38
C PRO A 250 -25.58 0.87 3.62
N ALA A 251 -24.94 1.47 4.63
CA ALA A 251 -24.56 0.83 5.89
C ALA A 251 -25.52 1.16 7.05
N ALA A 252 -26.52 2.02 6.82
CA ALA A 252 -27.51 2.44 7.80
C ALA A 252 -28.61 1.40 8.05
#